data_a6861247e3c7b1bbf80d08fa0ab4367b
#
_entry.id   a6861247e3c7b1bbf80d08fa0ab4367b
#
_cell.length_a   1.000
_cell.length_b   1.000
_cell.length_c   1.000
_cell.angle_alpha   90.00
_cell.angle_beta   90.00
_cell.angle_gamma   90.00
#
_symmetry.space_group_name_H-M   'P 1'
#
loop_
_entity.id
_entity.type
_entity.pdbx_description
1 polymer ?
#
loop_
_entity_poly.entity_id
_entity_poly.type
_entity_poly.pdbx_seq_one_letter_code
_entity_poly.pdbx_strand_id
1 'polypeptide(L)'
;MDMLILASALFIRERRRYDRVVLVSKDVNLRILADYEGLVAADYETDRVELSDLYTGARVIEDHDPALVNLAYVPDQPLRPTQLGLGELEPNEFVILRNDEKEHALRYRAEDDALVGIPRDFSKLAGISPRNLEQRMALSLLMDPDVQLVTPVGKAGTGKTFLALVSALAQLARG
;
A
#
# COMPACT_ATOMS: atom_id res chain seq x y z
N MET A 1 -6.75 24.75 -20.21
CA MET A 1 -7.54 23.66 -20.84
C MET A 1 -8.93 23.58 -20.20
N ASP A 2 -9.02 23.69 -18.90
CA ASP A 2 -10.25 23.53 -18.11
C ASP A 2 -11.35 24.56 -18.44
N MET A 3 -10.95 25.83 -18.65
CA MET A 3 -11.86 26.89 -19.06
C MET A 3 -12.49 26.65 -20.43
N LEU A 4 -11.80 26.00 -21.36
CA LEU A 4 -12.35 25.64 -22.67
C LEU A 4 -13.38 24.52 -22.56
N ILE A 5 -13.14 23.54 -21.66
CA ILE A 5 -14.09 22.46 -21.39
C ILE A 5 -15.37 23.05 -20.78
N LEU A 6 -15.23 23.91 -19.78
CA LEU A 6 -16.37 24.58 -19.15
C LEU A 6 -17.16 25.44 -20.17
N ALA A 7 -16.47 26.26 -20.94
CA ALA A 7 -17.10 27.09 -21.96
C ALA A 7 -17.84 26.25 -23.01
N SER A 8 -17.29 25.12 -23.42
CA SER A 8 -17.96 24.20 -24.36
C SER A 8 -19.23 23.60 -23.76
N ALA A 9 -19.19 23.19 -22.49
CA ALA A 9 -20.36 22.63 -21.79
C ALA A 9 -21.48 23.68 -21.63
N LEU A 10 -21.11 24.92 -21.27
CA LEU A 10 -22.05 26.04 -21.17
C LEU A 10 -22.69 26.36 -22.53
N PHE A 11 -21.89 26.40 -23.59
CA PHE A 11 -22.36 26.65 -24.95
C PHE A 11 -23.36 25.55 -25.42
N ILE A 12 -23.09 24.29 -25.10
CA ILE A 12 -24.00 23.18 -25.40
C ILE A 12 -25.32 23.34 -24.64
N ARG A 13 -25.27 23.71 -23.36
CA ARG A 13 -26.45 23.97 -22.53
C ARG A 13 -27.32 25.08 -23.11
N GLU A 14 -26.74 26.20 -23.51
CA GLU A 14 -27.46 27.35 -24.08
C GLU A 14 -28.18 27.03 -25.38
N ARG A 15 -27.67 26.10 -26.14
CA ARG A 15 -28.33 25.69 -27.41
C ARG A 15 -29.61 24.88 -27.23
N ARG A 16 -29.94 24.48 -25.99
CA ARG A 16 -31.16 23.74 -25.63
C ARG A 16 -31.45 22.52 -26.53
N ARG A 17 -30.38 21.89 -27.05
CA ARG A 17 -30.52 20.69 -27.89
C ARG A 17 -30.70 19.41 -27.06
N TYR A 18 -30.37 19.48 -25.76
CA TYR A 18 -30.42 18.38 -24.83
C TYR A 18 -31.22 18.77 -23.59
N ASP A 19 -31.96 17.85 -23.03
CA ASP A 19 -32.76 18.05 -21.81
C ASP A 19 -31.90 18.31 -20.60
N ARG A 20 -30.66 17.71 -20.60
CA ARG A 20 -29.69 17.84 -19.51
C ARG A 20 -28.28 17.81 -20.04
N VAL A 21 -27.43 18.70 -19.53
CA VAL A 21 -25.99 18.71 -19.76
C VAL A 21 -25.31 18.52 -18.41
N VAL A 22 -24.41 17.53 -18.31
CA VAL A 22 -23.65 17.20 -17.10
C VAL A 22 -22.19 17.23 -17.46
N LEU A 23 -21.40 17.98 -16.66
CA LEU A 23 -19.93 17.96 -16.77
C LEU A 23 -19.38 16.87 -15.85
N VAL A 24 -18.71 15.87 -16.44
CA VAL A 24 -18.08 14.78 -15.67
C VAL A 24 -16.58 14.99 -15.65
N SER A 25 -15.98 15.12 -14.47
CA SER A 25 -14.52 15.33 -14.31
C SER A 25 -14.02 14.85 -12.97
N LYS A 26 -12.77 14.34 -12.93
CA LYS A 26 -12.02 14.08 -11.68
C LYS A 26 -11.48 15.36 -11.05
N ASP A 27 -11.32 16.43 -11.82
CA ASP A 27 -10.84 17.72 -11.31
C ASP A 27 -11.91 18.40 -10.45
N VAL A 28 -11.61 18.51 -9.16
CA VAL A 28 -12.49 19.13 -8.17
C VAL A 28 -12.72 20.62 -8.48
N ASN A 29 -11.67 21.34 -8.91
CA ASN A 29 -11.76 22.77 -9.19
C ASN A 29 -12.66 23.02 -10.40
N LEU A 30 -12.55 22.19 -11.42
CA LEU A 30 -13.41 22.27 -12.62
C LEU A 30 -14.88 21.98 -12.28
N ARG A 31 -15.15 21.02 -11.38
CA ARG A 31 -16.51 20.74 -10.90
C ARG A 31 -17.09 21.91 -10.08
N ILE A 32 -16.30 22.52 -9.18
CA ILE A 32 -16.74 23.69 -8.41
C ILE A 32 -17.07 24.87 -9.34
N LEU A 33 -16.25 25.13 -10.36
CA LEU A 33 -16.51 26.17 -11.35
C LEU A 33 -17.75 25.89 -12.17
N ALA A 34 -17.99 24.62 -12.55
CA ALA A 34 -19.19 24.22 -13.28
C ALA A 34 -20.45 24.44 -12.43
N ASP A 35 -20.44 24.06 -11.15
CA ASP A 35 -21.56 24.29 -10.22
C ASP A 35 -21.80 25.79 -10.00
N TYR A 36 -20.75 26.60 -9.89
CA TYR A 36 -20.88 28.07 -9.79
C TYR A 36 -21.58 28.69 -11.01
N GLU A 37 -21.30 28.17 -12.20
CA GLU A 37 -21.93 28.58 -13.46
C GLU A 37 -23.32 27.91 -13.66
N GLY A 38 -23.82 27.19 -12.65
CA GLY A 38 -25.13 26.52 -12.70
C GLY A 38 -25.20 25.33 -13.66
N LEU A 39 -24.05 24.71 -13.97
CA LEU A 39 -23.94 23.48 -14.72
C LEU A 39 -23.85 22.31 -13.75
N VAL A 40 -24.66 21.28 -13.94
CA VAL A 40 -24.55 20.06 -13.12
C VAL A 40 -23.19 19.41 -13.35
N ALA A 41 -22.44 19.21 -12.27
CA ALA A 41 -21.16 18.52 -12.31
C ALA A 41 -21.20 17.18 -11.56
N ALA A 42 -20.47 16.18 -12.05
CA ALA A 42 -20.38 14.86 -11.44
C ALA A 42 -18.93 14.38 -11.42
N ASP A 43 -18.61 13.55 -10.43
CA ASP A 43 -17.34 12.82 -10.40
C ASP A 43 -17.39 11.63 -11.35
N TYR A 44 -16.25 11.26 -11.90
CA TYR A 44 -16.08 10.04 -12.66
C TYR A 44 -15.75 8.88 -11.71
N GLU A 45 -16.77 8.14 -11.30
CA GLU A 45 -16.66 7.14 -10.23
C GLU A 45 -16.15 5.76 -10.69
N THR A 46 -16.12 5.48 -12.00
CA THR A 46 -15.84 4.13 -12.55
C THR A 46 -14.40 3.62 -12.27
N ASP A 47 -13.49 4.48 -11.84
CA ASP A 47 -12.11 4.10 -11.52
C ASP A 47 -11.80 4.09 -10.00
N ARG A 48 -12.81 4.16 -9.16
CA ARG A 48 -12.62 3.98 -7.73
C ARG A 48 -12.51 2.50 -7.43
N VAL A 49 -11.28 2.05 -7.22
CA VAL A 49 -11.04 0.80 -6.50
C VAL A 49 -11.18 1.15 -5.02
N GLU A 50 -12.14 0.54 -4.32
CA GLU A 50 -12.23 0.67 -2.87
C GLU A 50 -10.91 0.13 -2.28
N LEU A 51 -10.27 0.93 -1.41
CA LEU A 51 -9.02 0.51 -0.76
C LEU A 51 -9.20 -0.77 0.07
N SER A 52 -10.44 -1.04 0.52
CA SER A 52 -10.84 -2.28 1.18
C SER A 52 -10.76 -3.51 0.29
N ASP A 53 -10.88 -3.34 -1.04
CA ASP A 53 -10.87 -4.44 -2.01
C ASP A 53 -9.45 -4.76 -2.49
N LEU A 54 -8.48 -3.92 -2.13
CA LEU A 54 -7.08 -4.18 -2.44
C LEU A 54 -6.52 -5.23 -1.49
N TYR A 55 -5.80 -6.18 -2.07
CA TYR A 55 -4.98 -7.10 -1.29
C TYR A 55 -4.04 -6.32 -0.37
N THR A 56 -4.18 -6.52 0.93
CA THR A 56 -3.43 -5.74 1.94
C THR A 56 -1.98 -6.17 2.06
N GLY A 57 -1.63 -7.33 1.51
CA GLY A 57 -0.30 -7.93 1.63
C GLY A 57 0.03 -8.45 3.02
N ALA A 58 -0.95 -8.48 3.93
CA ALA A 58 -0.74 -8.93 5.30
C ALA A 58 -1.99 -9.57 5.90
N ARG A 59 -1.80 -10.63 6.69
CA ARG A 59 -2.81 -11.26 7.56
C ARG A 59 -2.44 -11.04 9.02
N VAL A 60 -3.44 -10.82 9.86
CA VAL A 60 -3.25 -10.68 11.32
C VAL A 60 -3.73 -11.96 11.99
N ILE A 61 -2.90 -12.50 12.87
CA ILE A 61 -3.25 -13.63 13.74
C ILE A 61 -3.16 -13.16 15.18
N GLU A 62 -4.24 -13.30 15.89
CA GLU A 62 -4.34 -13.07 17.32
C GLU A 62 -4.27 -14.43 18.05
N ASP A 63 -3.99 -14.42 19.34
CA ASP A 63 -3.98 -15.60 20.20
C ASP A 63 -3.08 -16.78 19.72
N HIS A 64 -1.86 -16.46 19.29
CA HIS A 64 -0.87 -17.46 18.91
C HIS A 64 0.03 -17.87 20.08
N ASP A 65 0.65 -19.07 19.98
CA ASP A 65 1.68 -19.49 20.93
C ASP A 65 2.93 -18.58 20.81
N PRO A 66 3.32 -17.88 21.89
CA PRO A 66 4.53 -17.03 21.89
C PRO A 66 5.81 -17.75 21.49
N ALA A 67 5.91 -19.08 21.69
CA ALA A 67 7.06 -19.87 21.31
C ALA A 67 7.27 -19.87 19.77
N LEU A 68 6.20 -19.79 18.98
CA LEU A 68 6.26 -19.77 17.52
C LEU A 68 6.94 -18.51 16.99
N VAL A 69 6.80 -17.37 17.69
CA VAL A 69 7.50 -16.12 17.32
C VAL A 69 9.00 -16.32 17.31
N ASN A 70 9.54 -17.03 18.31
CA ASN A 70 10.97 -17.23 18.42
C ASN A 70 11.49 -18.11 17.28
N LEU A 71 10.72 -19.12 16.84
CA LEU A 71 11.11 -19.99 15.72
C LEU A 71 11.34 -19.20 14.42
N ALA A 72 10.55 -18.16 14.16
CA ALA A 72 10.69 -17.35 12.95
C ALA A 72 12.01 -16.57 12.85
N TYR A 73 12.77 -16.50 13.93
CA TYR A 73 14.09 -15.85 13.98
C TYR A 73 15.25 -16.86 14.09
N VAL A 74 14.97 -18.16 14.05
CA VAL A 74 16.01 -19.21 14.09
C VAL A 74 16.32 -19.64 12.65
N PRO A 75 17.57 -19.45 12.17
CA PRO A 75 17.91 -19.69 10.76
C PRO A 75 17.64 -21.11 10.26
N ASP A 76 17.87 -22.11 11.12
CA ASP A 76 17.81 -23.53 10.74
C ASP A 76 16.48 -24.21 11.08
N GLN A 77 15.50 -23.47 11.58
CA GLN A 77 14.17 -23.99 11.94
C GLN A 77 13.08 -23.09 11.39
N PRO A 78 12.78 -23.18 10.09
CA PRO A 78 11.81 -22.31 9.47
C PRO A 78 10.40 -22.59 10.05
N LEU A 79 9.69 -21.53 10.47
CA LEU A 79 8.30 -21.61 10.85
C LEU A 79 7.44 -21.83 9.61
N ARG A 80 6.69 -22.93 9.57
CA ARG A 80 5.79 -23.24 8.46
C ARG A 80 4.42 -22.56 8.63
N PRO A 81 3.77 -22.10 7.55
CA PRO A 81 2.41 -21.55 7.61
C PRO A 81 1.42 -22.50 8.30
N THR A 82 1.55 -23.80 8.06
CA THR A 82 0.68 -24.82 8.64
C THR A 82 0.76 -24.90 10.17
N GLN A 83 1.88 -24.52 10.78
CA GLN A 83 2.03 -24.49 12.25
C GLN A 83 1.20 -23.36 12.90
N LEU A 84 0.82 -22.35 12.10
CA LEU A 84 -0.09 -21.27 12.48
C LEU A 84 -1.53 -21.51 12.00
N GLY A 85 -1.82 -22.67 11.45
CA GLY A 85 -3.15 -22.99 10.89
C GLY A 85 -3.47 -22.18 9.63
N LEU A 86 -2.44 -21.64 8.95
CA LEU A 86 -2.63 -20.87 7.72
C LEU A 86 -2.71 -21.80 6.51
N GLY A 87 -3.61 -21.46 5.59
CA GLY A 87 -3.66 -22.03 4.24
C GLY A 87 -2.60 -21.42 3.32
N GLU A 88 -2.93 -21.37 2.03
CA GLU A 88 -2.05 -20.77 1.02
C GLU A 88 -1.76 -19.29 1.33
N LEU A 89 -0.51 -18.92 1.16
CA LEU A 89 0.01 -17.56 1.27
C LEU A 89 0.58 -17.14 -0.09
N GLU A 90 0.42 -15.87 -0.40
CA GLU A 90 1.05 -15.29 -1.57
C GLU A 90 2.55 -15.02 -1.31
N PRO A 91 3.43 -15.15 -2.33
CA PRO A 91 4.84 -14.80 -2.18
C PRO A 91 5.01 -13.39 -1.62
N ASN A 92 5.86 -13.26 -0.59
CA ASN A 92 6.10 -12.02 0.15
C ASN A 92 4.93 -11.50 1.00
N GLU A 93 3.86 -12.28 1.16
CA GLU A 93 2.80 -11.94 2.09
C GLU A 93 3.32 -11.87 3.53
N PHE A 94 2.83 -10.90 4.28
CA PHE A 94 3.15 -10.76 5.68
C PHE A 94 2.13 -11.46 6.56
N VAL A 95 2.61 -12.05 7.64
CA VAL A 95 1.80 -12.55 8.74
C VAL A 95 2.17 -11.76 9.99
N ILE A 96 1.21 -11.04 10.53
CA ILE A 96 1.37 -10.23 11.74
C ILE A 96 0.84 -11.05 12.92
N LEU A 97 1.74 -11.48 13.78
CA LEU A 97 1.40 -12.14 15.03
C LEU A 97 1.22 -11.07 16.09
N ARG A 98 -0.01 -10.91 16.56
CA ARG A 98 -0.39 -9.95 17.59
C ARG A 98 -0.69 -10.68 18.89
N ASN A 99 -0.10 -10.23 19.98
CA ASN A 99 -0.37 -10.71 21.32
C ASN A 99 -0.29 -9.53 22.28
N ASP A 100 -1.39 -9.22 22.97
CA ASP A 100 -1.54 -8.07 23.87
C ASP A 100 -1.00 -6.75 23.26
N GLU A 101 0.18 -6.34 23.71
CA GLU A 101 0.83 -5.08 23.28
C GLU A 101 1.95 -5.29 22.23
N LYS A 102 2.21 -6.54 21.80
CA LYS A 102 3.33 -6.83 20.92
C LYS A 102 2.86 -7.33 19.55
N GLU A 103 3.46 -6.75 18.53
CA GLU A 103 3.26 -7.16 17.16
C GLU A 103 4.58 -7.63 16.54
N HIS A 104 4.53 -8.80 15.91
CA HIS A 104 5.64 -9.40 15.19
C HIS A 104 5.24 -9.65 13.75
N ALA A 105 5.90 -8.99 12.80
CA ALA A 105 5.69 -9.28 11.39
C ALA A 105 6.67 -10.35 10.92
N LEU A 106 6.12 -11.35 10.25
CA LEU A 106 6.83 -12.40 9.54
C LEU A 106 6.55 -12.22 8.06
N ARG A 107 7.51 -12.54 7.21
CA ARG A 107 7.35 -12.53 5.76
C ARG A 107 7.37 -13.96 5.24
N TYR A 108 6.43 -14.30 4.38
CA TYR A 108 6.42 -15.59 3.72
C TYR A 108 7.40 -15.63 2.56
N ARG A 109 8.29 -16.63 2.59
CA ARG A 109 9.18 -16.98 1.49
C ARG A 109 8.66 -18.25 0.83
N ALA A 110 8.22 -18.11 -0.41
CA ALA A 110 7.61 -19.21 -1.15
C ALA A 110 8.63 -20.30 -1.51
N GLU A 111 9.90 -19.92 -1.73
CA GLU A 111 11.00 -20.86 -2.10
C GLU A 111 11.21 -21.92 -1.04
N ASP A 112 11.08 -21.56 0.23
CA ASP A 112 11.33 -22.44 1.38
C ASP A 112 10.04 -22.90 2.05
N ASP A 113 8.88 -22.41 1.61
CA ASP A 113 7.59 -22.53 2.31
C ASP A 113 7.73 -22.12 3.78
N ALA A 114 8.28 -20.95 4.03
CA ALA A 114 8.68 -20.53 5.38
C ALA A 114 8.24 -19.10 5.71
N LEU A 115 7.86 -18.91 6.98
CA LEU A 115 7.65 -17.61 7.58
C LEU A 115 8.94 -17.16 8.31
N VAL A 116 9.49 -16.04 7.89
CA VAL A 116 10.76 -15.51 8.42
C VAL A 116 10.50 -14.18 9.10
N GLY A 117 11.06 -14.01 10.29
CA GLY A 117 10.99 -12.74 11.02
C GLY A 117 11.70 -11.61 10.27
N ILE A 118 11.03 -10.48 10.11
CA ILE A 118 11.66 -9.30 9.50
C ILE A 118 12.56 -8.58 10.51
N PRO A 119 13.66 -7.96 10.05
CA PRO A 119 14.55 -7.20 10.94
C PRO A 119 13.78 -6.13 11.71
N ARG A 120 14.15 -5.93 12.97
CA ARG A 120 13.57 -4.85 13.80
C ARG A 120 14.22 -3.50 13.53
N ASP A 121 15.48 -3.51 13.13
CA ASP A 121 16.29 -2.33 12.90
C ASP A 121 16.92 -2.38 11.51
N PHE A 122 16.75 -1.31 10.76
CA PHE A 122 17.30 -1.10 9.42
C PHE A 122 18.41 -0.04 9.39
N SER A 123 18.86 0.44 10.56
CA SER A 123 19.89 1.48 10.63
C SER A 123 21.19 1.08 9.93
N LYS A 124 21.59 -0.18 10.05
CA LYS A 124 22.77 -0.75 9.36
C LYS A 124 22.55 -0.95 7.85
N LEU A 125 21.32 -1.12 7.43
CA LEU A 125 20.95 -1.43 6.05
C LEU A 125 20.63 -0.17 5.23
N ALA A 126 19.81 0.72 5.77
CA ALA A 126 19.31 1.89 5.09
C ALA A 126 19.62 3.22 5.82
N GLY A 127 20.32 3.18 6.96
CA GLY A 127 20.61 4.37 7.76
C GLY A 127 19.40 4.97 8.47
N ILE A 128 18.26 4.30 8.45
CA ILE A 128 17.00 4.76 9.04
C ILE A 128 16.40 3.73 9.98
N SER A 129 15.66 4.22 10.99
CA SER A 129 14.87 3.38 11.87
C SER A 129 13.39 3.55 11.53
N PRO A 130 12.67 2.48 11.17
CA PRO A 130 11.25 2.53 10.90
C PRO A 130 10.47 2.93 12.17
N ARG A 131 9.43 3.73 12.01
CA ARG A 131 8.62 4.25 13.13
C ARG A 131 7.46 3.35 13.51
N ASN A 132 7.02 2.50 12.59
CA ASN A 132 5.89 1.58 12.77
C ASN A 132 6.14 0.28 12.01
N LEU A 133 5.20 -0.66 12.18
CA LEU A 133 5.29 -2.00 11.60
C LEU A 133 5.21 -1.97 10.07
N GLU A 134 4.34 -1.13 9.52
CA GLU A 134 4.13 -1.00 8.07
C GLU A 134 5.40 -0.48 7.38
N GLN A 135 6.10 0.48 7.98
CA GLN A 135 7.38 0.94 7.47
C GLN A 135 8.46 -0.15 7.55
N ARG A 136 8.43 -0.98 8.59
CA ARG A 136 9.33 -2.14 8.70
C ARG A 136 9.07 -3.16 7.60
N MET A 137 7.81 -3.50 7.35
CA MET A 137 7.41 -4.40 6.27
C MET A 137 7.84 -3.85 4.91
N ALA A 138 7.56 -2.57 4.65
CA ALA A 138 7.98 -1.92 3.41
C ALA A 138 9.50 -1.95 3.21
N LEU A 139 10.29 -1.62 4.24
CA LEU A 139 11.75 -1.67 4.18
C LEU A 139 12.28 -3.09 3.95
N SER A 140 11.64 -4.10 4.53
CA SER A 140 12.06 -5.49 4.33
C SER A 140 11.94 -5.95 2.87
N LEU A 141 10.97 -5.41 2.13
CA LEU A 141 10.82 -5.64 0.69
C LEU A 141 11.75 -4.75 -0.13
N LEU A 142 11.79 -3.45 0.18
CA LEU A 142 12.59 -2.47 -0.56
C LEU A 142 14.10 -2.75 -0.46
N MET A 143 14.56 -3.40 0.60
CA MET A 143 15.98 -3.72 0.82
C MET A 143 16.36 -5.15 0.39
N ASP A 144 15.41 -5.92 -0.11
CA ASP A 144 15.63 -7.26 -0.61
C ASP A 144 15.95 -7.22 -2.12
N PRO A 145 17.13 -7.70 -2.54
CA PRO A 145 17.53 -7.68 -3.95
C PRO A 145 16.70 -8.62 -4.83
N ASP A 146 16.05 -9.63 -4.25
CA ASP A 146 15.24 -10.60 -4.98
C ASP A 146 13.83 -10.07 -5.28
N VAL A 147 13.41 -8.97 -4.62
CA VAL A 147 12.12 -8.32 -4.84
C VAL A 147 12.26 -7.20 -5.88
N GLN A 148 11.84 -7.47 -7.10
CA GLN A 148 12.03 -6.55 -8.25
C GLN A 148 11.05 -5.39 -8.28
N LEU A 149 9.86 -5.54 -7.71
CA LEU A 149 8.81 -4.51 -7.74
C LEU A 149 8.12 -4.40 -6.38
N VAL A 150 8.09 -3.20 -5.83
CA VAL A 150 7.34 -2.88 -4.60
C VAL A 150 6.42 -1.70 -4.86
N THR A 151 5.13 -1.88 -4.60
CA THR A 151 4.10 -0.83 -4.77
C THR A 151 3.54 -0.40 -3.41
N PRO A 152 4.12 0.61 -2.73
CA PRO A 152 3.60 1.07 -1.45
C PRO A 152 2.31 1.88 -1.64
N VAL A 153 1.21 1.38 -1.09
CA VAL A 153 -0.10 2.04 -1.10
C VAL A 153 -0.44 2.53 0.31
N GLY A 154 -1.12 3.65 0.43
CA GLY A 154 -1.53 4.21 1.71
C GLY A 154 -1.75 5.73 1.68
N LYS A 155 -2.23 6.29 2.79
CA LYS A 155 -2.55 7.72 2.93
C LYS A 155 -1.34 8.63 2.68
N ALA A 156 -1.59 9.88 2.28
CA ALA A 156 -0.54 10.89 2.18
C ALA A 156 0.18 11.09 3.54
N GLY A 157 1.47 11.42 3.51
CA GLY A 157 2.25 11.68 4.74
C GLY A 157 2.76 10.44 5.49
N THR A 158 2.50 9.21 5.02
CA THR A 158 2.96 7.97 5.68
C THR A 158 4.43 7.62 5.41
N GLY A 159 5.15 8.45 4.66
CA GLY A 159 6.59 8.27 4.40
C GLY A 159 6.94 7.38 3.20
N LYS A 160 5.98 6.99 2.34
CA LYS A 160 6.22 6.08 1.21
C LYS A 160 7.37 6.52 0.29
N THR A 161 7.31 7.75 -0.19
CA THR A 161 8.35 8.32 -1.08
C THR A 161 9.70 8.42 -0.36
N PHE A 162 9.71 8.79 0.91
CA PHE A 162 10.92 8.84 1.72
C PHE A 162 11.58 7.46 1.84
N LEU A 163 10.80 6.42 2.18
CA LEU A 163 11.31 5.06 2.29
C LEU A 163 11.86 4.54 0.95
N ALA A 164 11.15 4.76 -0.15
CA ALA A 164 11.60 4.37 -1.48
C ALA A 164 12.93 5.04 -1.86
N LEU A 165 13.05 6.37 -1.62
CA LEU A 165 14.26 7.12 -1.95
C LEU A 165 15.46 6.67 -1.10
N VAL A 166 15.28 6.54 0.23
CA VAL A 166 16.37 6.13 1.12
C VAL A 166 16.82 4.70 0.82
N SER A 167 15.88 3.78 0.54
CA SER A 167 16.22 2.41 0.14
C SER A 167 17.00 2.37 -1.17
N ALA A 168 16.60 3.15 -2.17
CA ALA A 168 17.33 3.25 -3.44
C ALA A 168 18.76 3.77 -3.24
N LEU A 169 18.94 4.83 -2.43
CA LEU A 169 20.28 5.37 -2.10
C LEU A 169 21.12 4.36 -1.33
N ALA A 170 20.52 3.62 -0.40
CA ALA A 170 21.23 2.59 0.37
C ALA A 170 21.67 1.41 -0.51
N GLN A 171 20.86 1.01 -1.49
CA GLN A 171 21.24 -0.01 -2.47
C GLN A 171 22.37 0.46 -3.38
N LEU A 172 22.30 1.68 -3.89
CA LEU A 172 23.40 2.29 -4.69
C LEU A 172 24.71 2.39 -3.93
N ALA A 173 24.67 2.64 -2.63
CA ALA A 173 25.87 2.74 -1.80
C ALA A 173 26.53 1.37 -1.52
N ARG A 174 25.84 0.27 -1.77
CA ARG A 174 26.32 -1.10 -1.55
C ARG A 174 26.87 -1.77 -2.81
N GLY A 175 26.35 -1.37 -3.96
CA GLY A 175 26.67 -1.94 -5.27
C GLY A 175 27.83 -1.35 -5.91
#